data_298a87ef494aa5fbe7444480844dbbeb
#
_entry.id   298a87ef494aa5fbe7444480844dbbeb
#
_cell.length_a   1.000
_cell.length_b   1.000
_cell.length_c   1.000
_cell.angle_alpha   90.00
_cell.angle_beta   90.00
_cell.angle_gamma   90.00
#
_symmetry.space_group_name_H-M   'P 1'
#
loop_
_entity.id
_entity.type
_entity.pdbx_description
1 polymer ?
#
loop_
_entity_poly.entity_id
_entity_poly.type
_entity_poly.pdbx_seq_one_letter_code
_entity_poly.pdbx_strand_id
1 'polypeptide(L)'
;MNSIDVIILNFHEVRRRSIKVWTSIPEEKLHWKPDHEAMSCLEMIRHVLESEHYYHLAIKNRGSLSVFSSPFEHRPFTTVTDELAFAEPYRNQFIDTIKTFSEEDLEDIKIDRTDAGYIRDLGDMLLRVAYHESVHAGQLLDYLRSADVPRVRVWD
;
A
#
# COMPACT_ATOMS: atom_id res chain seq x y z
N MET A 1 9.58 8.83 -21.29
CA MET A 1 8.77 8.42 -20.09
C MET A 1 7.32 8.75 -20.40
N ASN A 2 6.50 7.74 -20.51
CA ASN A 2 5.06 7.89 -20.73
C ASN A 2 4.30 7.88 -19.39
N SER A 3 2.98 8.00 -19.43
CA SER A 3 2.15 8.07 -18.21
C SER A 3 2.25 6.80 -17.35
N ILE A 4 2.36 5.64 -17.97
CA ILE A 4 2.54 4.37 -17.26
C ILE A 4 3.88 4.35 -16.52
N ASP A 5 4.96 4.79 -17.17
CA ASP A 5 6.29 4.88 -16.55
C ASP A 5 6.27 5.81 -15.32
N VAL A 6 5.57 6.95 -15.42
CA VAL A 6 5.43 7.92 -14.30
C VAL A 6 4.66 7.29 -13.15
N ILE A 7 3.58 6.56 -13.43
CA ILE A 7 2.81 5.85 -12.41
C ILE A 7 3.69 4.81 -11.70
N ILE A 8 4.43 3.99 -12.46
CA ILE A 8 5.34 2.98 -11.90
C ILE A 8 6.45 3.62 -11.07
N LEU A 9 7.04 4.72 -11.57
CA LEU A 9 8.02 5.49 -10.79
C LEU A 9 7.44 5.96 -9.46
N ASN A 10 6.22 6.51 -9.46
CA ASN A 10 5.54 6.93 -8.24
C ASN A 10 5.35 5.77 -7.25
N PHE A 11 4.91 4.60 -7.73
CA PHE A 11 4.80 3.39 -6.89
C PHE A 11 6.15 3.00 -6.27
N HIS A 12 7.23 3.03 -7.04
CA HIS A 12 8.57 2.71 -6.54
C HIS A 12 9.05 3.73 -5.50
N GLU A 13 8.86 5.02 -5.76
CA GLU A 13 9.32 6.08 -4.88
C GLU A 13 8.52 6.15 -3.58
N VAL A 14 7.21 5.95 -3.62
CA VAL A 14 6.38 5.85 -2.42
C VAL A 14 6.83 4.65 -1.57
N ARG A 15 6.96 3.46 -2.17
CA ARG A 15 7.40 2.26 -1.46
C ARG A 15 8.82 2.41 -0.90
N ARG A 16 9.74 3.01 -1.62
CA ARG A 16 11.11 3.26 -1.14
C ARG A 16 11.08 4.09 0.15
N ARG A 17 10.26 5.14 0.20
CA ARG A 17 10.11 5.97 1.40
C ARG A 17 9.40 5.25 2.53
N SER A 18 8.36 4.48 2.21
CA SER A 18 7.68 3.64 3.19
C SER A 18 8.63 2.64 3.85
N ILE A 19 9.47 1.96 3.07
CA ILE A 19 10.46 1.01 3.59
C ILE A 19 11.44 1.71 4.53
N LYS A 20 11.90 2.93 4.21
CA LYS A 20 12.75 3.71 5.13
C LYS A 20 12.07 3.93 6.49
N VAL A 21 10.78 4.28 6.50
CA VAL A 21 10.02 4.45 7.74
C VAL A 21 9.86 3.10 8.45
N TRP A 22 9.40 2.08 7.75
CA TRP A 22 9.09 0.77 8.34
C TRP A 22 10.32 0.09 8.95
N THR A 23 11.45 0.12 8.26
CA THR A 23 12.70 -0.49 8.75
C THR A 23 13.39 0.33 9.84
N SER A 24 12.97 1.57 10.07
CA SER A 24 13.47 2.41 11.16
C SER A 24 12.75 2.14 12.50
N ILE A 25 11.64 1.41 12.48
CA ILE A 25 10.87 1.13 13.70
C ILE A 25 11.65 0.12 14.55
N PRO A 26 12.02 0.46 15.80
CA PRO A 26 12.66 -0.48 16.69
C PRO A 26 11.80 -1.71 16.96
N GLU A 27 12.40 -2.87 17.13
CA GLU A 27 11.67 -4.13 17.30
C GLU A 27 10.67 -4.05 18.49
N GLU A 28 11.08 -3.44 19.60
CA GLU A 28 10.22 -3.24 20.77
C GLU A 28 9.04 -2.28 20.54
N LYS A 29 9.01 -1.56 19.41
CA LYS A 29 7.93 -0.65 19.03
C LYS A 29 7.03 -1.18 17.91
N LEU A 30 7.29 -2.36 17.37
CA LEU A 30 6.49 -2.94 16.27
C LEU A 30 5.01 -3.13 16.67
N HIS A 31 4.74 -3.44 17.93
CA HIS A 31 3.39 -3.61 18.45
C HIS A 31 2.84 -2.36 19.16
N TRP A 32 3.57 -1.26 19.12
CA TRP A 32 3.11 0.01 19.70
C TRP A 32 1.93 0.58 18.89
N LYS A 33 0.97 1.15 19.60
CA LYS A 33 -0.18 1.86 19.05
C LYS A 33 -0.61 3.00 19.97
N PRO A 34 -1.22 4.09 19.45
CA PRO A 34 -1.57 5.26 20.24
C PRO A 34 -2.71 5.01 21.23
N ASP A 35 -3.61 4.07 20.92
CA ASP A 35 -4.75 3.67 21.74
C ASP A 35 -5.15 2.22 21.44
N HIS A 36 -6.13 1.70 22.17
CA HIS A 36 -6.53 0.29 22.07
C HIS A 36 -7.31 -0.05 20.79
N GLU A 37 -7.92 0.93 20.11
CA GLU A 37 -8.66 0.74 18.87
C GLU A 37 -7.79 0.88 17.62
N ALA A 38 -6.63 1.54 17.74
CA ALA A 38 -5.72 1.77 16.64
C ALA A 38 -5.00 0.49 16.21
N MET A 39 -4.60 0.43 14.95
CA MET A 39 -3.63 -0.55 14.47
C MET A 39 -2.28 -0.29 15.12
N SER A 40 -1.56 -1.36 15.46
CA SER A 40 -0.14 -1.24 15.80
C SER A 40 0.70 -0.86 14.57
N CYS A 41 1.97 -0.50 14.78
CA CYS A 41 2.88 -0.22 13.67
C CYS A 41 2.92 -1.38 12.66
N LEU A 42 3.09 -2.60 13.13
CA LEU A 42 3.21 -3.77 12.26
C LEU A 42 1.88 -4.15 11.61
N GLU A 43 0.76 -4.00 12.31
CA GLU A 43 -0.58 -4.17 11.74
C GLU A 43 -0.85 -3.16 10.62
N MET A 44 -0.42 -1.90 10.78
CA MET A 44 -0.55 -0.87 9.73
C MET A 44 0.30 -1.19 8.51
N ILE A 45 1.52 -1.70 8.69
CA ILE A 45 2.38 -2.14 7.59
C ILE A 45 1.70 -3.26 6.81
N ARG A 46 1.21 -4.30 7.49
CA ARG A 46 0.46 -5.39 6.83
C ARG A 46 -0.78 -4.87 6.13
N HIS A 47 -1.53 -3.95 6.74
CA HIS A 47 -2.70 -3.34 6.12
C HIS A 47 -2.37 -2.67 4.78
N VAL A 48 -1.26 -1.95 4.70
CA VAL A 48 -0.82 -1.32 3.44
C VAL A 48 -0.49 -2.36 2.38
N LEU A 49 0.26 -3.40 2.73
CA LEU A 49 0.70 -4.46 1.81
C LEU A 49 -0.50 -5.30 1.32
N GLU A 50 -1.39 -5.66 2.21
CA GLU A 50 -2.62 -6.40 1.91
C GLU A 50 -3.59 -5.57 1.06
N SER A 51 -3.74 -4.28 1.37
CA SER A 51 -4.59 -3.37 0.60
C SER A 51 -4.08 -3.18 -0.83
N GLU A 52 -2.77 -3.11 -1.06
CA GLU A 52 -2.20 -3.08 -2.40
C GLU A 52 -2.61 -4.32 -3.20
N HIS A 53 -2.53 -5.50 -2.60
CA HIS A 53 -2.97 -6.75 -3.24
C HIS A 53 -4.48 -6.72 -3.53
N TYR A 54 -5.31 -6.30 -2.57
CA TYR A 54 -6.76 -6.17 -2.79
C TYR A 54 -7.07 -5.23 -3.95
N TYR A 55 -6.44 -4.05 -3.99
CA TYR A 55 -6.64 -3.08 -5.07
C TYR A 55 -6.16 -3.61 -6.42
N HIS A 56 -5.07 -4.37 -6.47
CA HIS A 56 -4.66 -5.08 -7.68
C HIS A 56 -5.78 -5.98 -8.21
N LEU A 57 -6.37 -6.80 -7.34
CA LEU A 57 -7.47 -7.69 -7.74
C LEU A 57 -8.73 -6.91 -8.15
N ALA A 58 -9.06 -5.83 -7.44
CA ALA A 58 -10.19 -4.97 -7.79
C ALA A 58 -10.00 -4.29 -9.16
N ILE A 59 -8.78 -3.88 -9.50
CA ILE A 59 -8.44 -3.33 -10.83
C ILE A 59 -8.62 -4.41 -11.91
N LYS A 60 -8.13 -5.63 -11.68
CA LYS A 60 -8.32 -6.75 -12.61
C LYS A 60 -9.81 -7.10 -12.81
N ASN A 61 -10.58 -7.03 -11.72
CA ASN A 61 -12.03 -7.29 -11.73
C ASN A 61 -12.86 -6.11 -12.26
N ARG A 62 -12.26 -4.95 -12.51
CA ARG A 62 -12.95 -3.70 -12.87
C ARG A 62 -13.92 -3.20 -11.79
N GLY A 63 -13.74 -3.62 -10.55
CA GLY A 63 -14.65 -3.24 -9.45
C GLY A 63 -14.34 -3.99 -8.16
N SER A 64 -15.18 -3.75 -7.17
CA SER A 64 -15.08 -4.43 -5.89
C SER A 64 -15.23 -5.95 -6.05
N LEU A 65 -14.53 -6.70 -5.22
CA LEU A 65 -14.64 -8.15 -5.18
C LEU A 65 -15.87 -8.56 -4.37
N SER A 66 -16.65 -9.50 -4.90
CA SER A 66 -17.77 -10.08 -4.17
C SER A 66 -17.31 -10.98 -3.02
N VAL A 67 -16.16 -11.63 -3.19
CA VAL A 67 -15.50 -12.47 -2.18
C VAL A 67 -14.01 -12.19 -2.25
N PHE A 68 -13.40 -11.91 -1.09
CA PHE A 68 -11.97 -11.76 -0.97
C PHE A 68 -11.45 -12.63 0.18
N SER A 69 -10.57 -13.56 -0.14
CA SER A 69 -9.80 -14.33 0.84
C SER A 69 -8.36 -13.85 0.80
N SER A 70 -7.94 -13.18 1.86
CA SER A 70 -6.61 -12.58 1.91
C SER A 70 -5.52 -13.63 2.15
N PRO A 71 -4.46 -13.68 1.33
CA PRO A 71 -3.31 -14.53 1.61
C PRO A 71 -2.53 -14.06 2.84
N PHE A 72 -2.74 -12.82 3.30
CA PHE A 72 -2.11 -12.24 4.49
C PHE A 72 -2.83 -12.64 5.79
N GLU A 73 -4.09 -13.07 5.69
CA GLU A 73 -4.90 -13.48 6.84
C GLU A 73 -4.27 -14.69 7.56
N HIS A 74 -4.39 -14.71 8.86
CA HIS A 74 -3.89 -15.78 9.74
C HIS A 74 -2.35 -15.95 9.81
N ARG A 75 -1.57 -15.08 9.13
CA ARG A 75 -0.13 -15.08 9.30
C ARG A 75 0.25 -14.44 10.64
N PRO A 76 1.22 -15.01 11.39
CA PRO A 76 1.71 -14.36 12.61
C PRO A 76 2.37 -13.01 12.26
N PHE A 77 2.29 -12.05 13.19
CA PHE A 77 3.02 -10.79 13.11
C PHE A 77 4.40 -10.98 13.74
N THR A 78 5.46 -10.92 12.94
CA THR A 78 6.84 -11.15 13.39
C THR A 78 7.73 -9.94 13.17
N THR A 79 8.18 -9.69 11.94
CA THR A 79 9.10 -8.61 11.59
C THR A 79 8.67 -7.87 10.32
N VAL A 80 9.18 -6.65 10.14
CA VAL A 80 9.01 -5.88 8.89
C VAL A 80 9.59 -6.64 7.69
N THR A 81 10.76 -7.26 7.86
CA THR A 81 11.40 -8.05 6.80
C THR A 81 10.52 -9.22 6.35
N ASP A 82 9.86 -9.91 7.28
CA ASP A 82 8.95 -10.99 6.97
C ASP A 82 7.71 -10.51 6.22
N GLU A 83 7.14 -9.37 6.61
CA GLU A 83 6.02 -8.75 5.89
C GLU A 83 6.40 -8.39 4.45
N LEU A 84 7.54 -7.73 4.26
CA LEU A 84 8.03 -7.33 2.94
C LEU A 84 8.32 -8.54 2.04
N ALA A 85 8.98 -9.57 2.57
CA ALA A 85 9.30 -10.78 1.82
C ALA A 85 8.04 -11.52 1.36
N PHE A 86 7.03 -11.59 2.24
CA PHE A 86 5.76 -12.21 1.89
C PHE A 86 4.99 -11.43 0.82
N ALA A 87 4.99 -10.10 0.90
CA ALA A 87 4.26 -9.24 -0.02
C ALA A 87 4.93 -9.09 -1.40
N GLU A 88 6.23 -9.35 -1.51
CA GLU A 88 7.01 -9.11 -2.73
C GLU A 88 6.42 -9.74 -4.00
N PRO A 89 6.03 -11.03 -4.02
CA PRO A 89 5.44 -11.65 -5.21
C PRO A 89 4.14 -10.96 -5.66
N TYR A 90 3.30 -10.54 -4.72
CA TYR A 90 2.03 -9.86 -5.01
C TYR A 90 2.27 -8.47 -5.61
N ARG A 91 3.23 -7.75 -5.05
CA ARG A 91 3.64 -6.45 -5.59
C ARG A 91 4.20 -6.57 -7.00
N ASN A 92 5.08 -7.54 -7.25
CA ASN A 92 5.67 -7.76 -8.57
C ASN A 92 4.58 -8.04 -9.60
N GLN A 93 3.60 -8.89 -9.27
CA GLN A 93 2.44 -9.15 -10.12
C GLN A 93 1.62 -7.89 -10.40
N PHE A 94 1.45 -7.02 -9.41
CA PHE A 94 0.73 -5.76 -9.60
C PHE A 94 1.48 -4.82 -10.54
N ILE A 95 2.77 -4.61 -10.32
CA ILE A 95 3.60 -3.79 -11.21
C ILE A 95 3.58 -4.34 -12.65
N ASP A 96 3.69 -5.67 -12.81
CA ASP A 96 3.61 -6.30 -14.13
C ASP A 96 2.23 -6.10 -14.78
N THR A 97 1.15 -6.14 -14.00
CA THR A 97 -0.19 -5.78 -14.50
C THR A 97 -0.25 -4.33 -14.97
N ILE A 98 0.31 -3.38 -14.22
CA ILE A 98 0.33 -1.96 -14.62
C ILE A 98 1.04 -1.77 -15.96
N LYS A 99 2.14 -2.49 -16.21
CA LYS A 99 2.89 -2.44 -17.47
C LYS A 99 2.09 -2.93 -18.70
N THR A 100 1.03 -3.69 -18.49
CA THR A 100 0.19 -4.18 -19.59
C THR A 100 -0.80 -3.14 -20.14
N PHE A 101 -1.03 -2.05 -19.41
CA PHE A 101 -1.96 -1.01 -19.82
C PHE A 101 -1.35 -0.02 -20.79
N SER A 102 -2.18 0.49 -21.71
CA SER A 102 -1.84 1.62 -22.56
C SER A 102 -2.18 2.95 -21.89
N GLU A 103 -1.77 4.07 -22.47
CA GLU A 103 -2.17 5.40 -21.98
C GLU A 103 -3.68 5.64 -22.12
N GLU A 104 -4.29 5.12 -23.18
CA GLU A 104 -5.74 5.19 -23.41
C GLU A 104 -6.51 4.42 -22.33
N ASP A 105 -5.99 3.27 -21.89
CA ASP A 105 -6.61 2.47 -20.84
C ASP A 105 -6.78 3.25 -19.52
N LEU A 106 -5.89 4.23 -19.26
CA LEU A 106 -5.95 5.04 -18.03
C LEU A 106 -7.24 5.85 -17.91
N GLU A 107 -7.81 6.27 -19.04
CA GLU A 107 -9.07 7.03 -19.11
C GLU A 107 -10.27 6.14 -19.41
N ASP A 108 -10.09 5.13 -20.28
CA ASP A 108 -11.20 4.32 -20.81
C ASP A 108 -11.69 3.26 -19.82
N ILE A 109 -10.77 2.67 -19.05
CA ILE A 109 -11.12 1.63 -18.08
C ILE A 109 -11.69 2.24 -16.82
N LYS A 110 -12.93 1.84 -16.48
CA LYS A 110 -13.60 2.25 -15.23
C LYS A 110 -13.49 1.15 -14.18
N ILE A 111 -13.21 1.55 -12.96
CA ILE A 111 -13.19 0.69 -11.77
C ILE A 111 -14.42 1.07 -10.93
N ASP A 112 -15.43 0.21 -10.99
CA ASP A 112 -16.70 0.42 -10.30
C ASP A 112 -16.62 -0.11 -8.86
N ARG A 113 -16.57 0.81 -7.92
CA ARG A 113 -16.67 0.54 -6.49
C ARG A 113 -17.79 1.36 -5.87
N THR A 114 -18.97 1.30 -6.49
CA THR A 114 -20.18 1.98 -6.00
C THR A 114 -20.58 1.53 -4.59
N ASP A 115 -20.29 0.29 -4.21
CA ASP A 115 -20.43 -0.23 -2.85
C ASP A 115 -19.54 0.52 -1.83
N ALA A 116 -18.41 1.06 -2.27
CA ALA A 116 -17.51 1.91 -1.49
C ALA A 116 -17.72 3.42 -1.77
N GLY A 117 -18.72 3.77 -2.57
CA GLY A 117 -19.12 5.15 -2.83
C GLY A 117 -18.45 5.84 -4.00
N TYR A 118 -17.78 5.11 -4.92
CA TYR A 118 -17.12 5.74 -6.07
C TYR A 118 -17.00 4.84 -7.30
N ILE A 119 -16.90 5.48 -8.47
CA ILE A 119 -16.38 4.92 -9.71
C ILE A 119 -15.20 5.80 -10.11
N ARG A 120 -14.07 5.19 -10.53
CA ARG A 120 -12.86 5.91 -10.94
C ARG A 120 -12.34 5.39 -12.25
N ASP A 121 -11.67 6.26 -13.01
CA ASP A 121 -10.84 5.86 -14.13
C ASP A 121 -9.64 5.07 -13.62
N LEU A 122 -9.09 4.20 -14.44
CA LEU A 122 -7.93 3.37 -14.05
C LEU A 122 -6.76 4.22 -13.55
N GLY A 123 -6.44 5.32 -14.25
CA GLY A 123 -5.34 6.21 -13.85
C GLY A 123 -5.54 6.80 -12.46
N ASP A 124 -6.75 7.32 -12.18
CA ASP A 124 -7.11 7.83 -10.86
C ASP A 124 -7.05 6.72 -9.79
N MET A 125 -7.54 5.52 -10.12
CA MET A 125 -7.48 4.38 -9.20
C MET A 125 -6.04 3.98 -8.86
N LEU A 126 -5.13 3.96 -9.84
CA LEU A 126 -3.72 3.65 -9.63
C LEU A 126 -3.07 4.71 -8.71
N LEU A 127 -3.28 6.01 -8.97
CA LEU A 127 -2.77 7.07 -8.11
C LEU A 127 -3.31 6.98 -6.68
N ARG A 128 -4.57 6.60 -6.53
CA ARG A 128 -5.20 6.38 -5.22
C ARG A 128 -4.51 5.28 -4.40
N VAL A 129 -4.06 4.20 -5.03
CA VAL A 129 -3.34 3.11 -4.33
C VAL A 129 -2.03 3.63 -3.75
N ALA A 130 -1.23 4.36 -4.52
CA ALA A 130 0.00 4.99 -4.04
C ALA A 130 -0.26 6.05 -2.95
N TYR A 131 -1.32 6.83 -3.10
CA TYR A 131 -1.75 7.81 -2.09
C TYR A 131 -2.11 7.14 -0.77
N HIS A 132 -2.83 6.02 -0.78
CA HIS A 132 -3.17 5.24 0.41
C HIS A 132 -1.91 4.84 1.21
N GLU A 133 -0.89 4.32 0.55
CA GLU A 133 0.39 4.00 1.18
C GLU A 133 1.06 5.25 1.77
N SER A 134 1.05 6.36 1.05
CA SER A 134 1.64 7.63 1.52
C SER A 134 0.96 8.17 2.77
N VAL A 135 -0.37 8.07 2.87
CA VAL A 135 -1.13 8.47 4.06
C VAL A 135 -0.70 7.65 5.27
N HIS A 136 -0.59 6.33 5.12
CA HIS A 136 -0.17 5.46 6.21
C HIS A 136 1.30 5.66 6.59
N ALA A 137 2.18 5.97 5.65
CA ALA A 137 3.56 6.36 5.96
C ALA A 137 3.61 7.63 6.84
N GLY A 138 2.78 8.62 6.54
CA GLY A 138 2.62 9.82 7.36
C GLY A 138 2.08 9.53 8.75
N GLN A 139 1.09 8.64 8.87
CA GLN A 139 0.56 8.20 10.16
C GLN A 139 1.63 7.48 11.00
N LEU A 140 2.43 6.61 10.40
CA LEU A 140 3.53 5.94 11.11
C LEU A 140 4.60 6.92 11.59
N LEU A 141 4.92 7.96 10.81
CA LEU A 141 5.82 9.02 11.27
C LEU A 141 5.26 9.73 12.52
N ASP A 142 3.95 9.94 12.59
CA ASP A 142 3.30 10.51 13.78
C ASP A 142 3.26 9.53 14.96
N TYR A 143 3.03 8.24 14.68
CA TYR A 143 3.18 7.18 15.70
C TYR A 143 4.58 7.17 16.32
N LEU A 144 5.62 7.25 15.50
CA LEU A 144 7.00 7.27 15.96
C LEU A 144 7.30 8.51 16.81
N ARG A 145 6.73 9.67 16.45
CA ARG A 145 6.81 10.88 17.30
C ARG A 145 6.22 10.63 18.67
N SER A 146 5.02 10.05 18.73
CA SER A 146 4.31 9.79 20.00
C SER A 146 4.99 8.69 20.84
N ALA A 147 5.70 7.79 20.20
CA ALA A 147 6.44 6.69 20.84
C ALA A 147 7.88 7.07 21.24
N ASP A 148 8.28 8.34 21.11
CA ASP A 148 9.63 8.85 21.36
C ASP A 148 10.72 8.17 20.51
N VAL A 149 10.40 7.79 19.28
CA VAL A 149 11.34 7.20 18.32
C VAL A 149 11.82 8.28 17.34
N PRO A 150 13.13 8.42 17.12
CA PRO A 150 13.66 9.32 16.10
C PRO A 150 13.11 8.97 14.71
N ARG A 151 12.66 9.99 13.96
CA ARG A 151 12.09 9.80 12.63
C ARG A 151 13.17 9.91 11.55
N VAL A 152 13.12 9.01 10.57
CA VAL A 152 13.96 9.09 9.38
C VAL A 152 13.52 10.23 8.47
N ARG A 153 14.44 10.75 7.69
CA ARG A 153 14.14 11.73 6.64
C ARG A 153 13.56 11.03 5.41
N VAL A 154 12.40 11.52 4.94
CA VAL A 154 11.66 10.96 3.78
C VAL A 154 11.54 11.95 2.61
N TRP A 155 12.22 13.10 2.68
CA TRP A 155 12.14 14.18 1.69
C TRP A 155 13.29 14.17 0.67
N ASP A 156 13.96 13.05 0.47
CA ASP A 156 15.05 12.84 -0.50
C ASP A 156 14.54 12.34 -1.86
#